data_6327a728310162f586b17b64896abbc6
#
_entry.id   6327a728310162f586b17b64896abbc6
#
_cell.length_a   1.000
_cell.length_b   1.000
_cell.length_c   1.000
_cell.angle_alpha   90.00
_cell.angle_beta   90.00
_cell.angle_gamma   90.00
#
_symmetry.space_group_name_H-M   'P 1'
#
loop_
_entity.id
_entity.type
_entity.pdbx_description
1 polymer ?
#
loop_
_entity_poly.entity_id
_entity_poly.type
_entity_poly.pdbx_seq_one_letter_code
_entity_poly.pdbx_strand_id
1 'polypeptide(L)'
;FDAAGSANATIVGTRSWTLNITKDALDVTDHGDTFRSYVGSLISGSGTVELVYDPDATGQSGFIEDIVTTGDTADATFELFTTGSTSGTDSVSFAGIITSMDISSTVGDLVIVTCNFVTSGTITSNLE
;
A
#
# COMPACT_ATOMS: atom_id res chain seq x y z
N PHE A 1 -6.87 -6.13 -2.08
CA PHE A 1 -6.39 -6.33 -0.71
C PHE A 1 -6.78 -7.70 -0.19
N ASP A 2 -5.91 -8.31 0.54
CA ASP A 2 -6.17 -9.54 1.28
C ASP A 2 -5.44 -9.48 2.63
N ALA A 3 -6.18 -9.62 3.71
CA ALA A 3 -5.63 -9.49 5.07
C ALA A 3 -4.72 -10.66 5.49
N ALA A 4 -4.88 -11.83 4.87
CA ALA A 4 -4.20 -13.06 5.28
C ALA A 4 -3.53 -13.83 4.14
N GLY A 5 -3.37 -13.23 2.98
CA GLY A 5 -2.69 -13.82 1.82
C GLY A 5 -3.44 -14.97 1.16
N SER A 6 -4.76 -15.04 1.28
CA SER A 6 -5.54 -16.12 0.68
C SER A 6 -6.16 -15.78 -0.68
N ALA A 7 -6.73 -14.61 -0.85
CA ALA A 7 -7.25 -14.13 -2.14
C ALA A 7 -7.56 -12.63 -2.09
N ASN A 8 -7.01 -11.86 -3.01
CA ASN A 8 -7.28 -10.43 -3.09
C ASN A 8 -8.75 -10.14 -3.40
N ALA A 9 -9.37 -9.29 -2.59
CA ALA A 9 -10.69 -8.76 -2.83
C ALA A 9 -10.62 -7.27 -3.18
N THR A 10 -11.47 -6.85 -4.11
CA THR A 10 -11.59 -5.42 -4.44
C THR A 10 -12.23 -4.67 -3.28
N ILE A 11 -11.59 -3.60 -2.82
CA ILE A 11 -12.18 -2.70 -1.83
C ILE A 11 -13.05 -1.69 -2.57
N VAL A 12 -14.36 -1.87 -2.48
CA VAL A 12 -15.34 -0.96 -3.09
C VAL A 12 -15.34 0.36 -2.34
N GLY A 13 -15.49 1.47 -3.06
CA GLY A 13 -15.53 2.81 -2.47
C GLY A 13 -14.18 3.50 -2.32
N THR A 14 -13.10 2.90 -2.77
CA THR A 14 -11.77 3.55 -2.80
C THR A 14 -11.82 4.79 -3.71
N ARG A 15 -11.44 5.94 -3.15
CA ARG A 15 -11.40 7.22 -3.87
C ARG A 15 -10.03 7.51 -4.46
N SER A 16 -8.98 7.25 -3.69
CA SER A 16 -7.62 7.56 -4.08
C SER A 16 -6.63 6.71 -3.30
N TRP A 17 -5.46 6.57 -3.88
CA TRP A 17 -4.32 5.96 -3.19
C TRP A 17 -3.03 6.65 -3.62
N THR A 18 -2.03 6.61 -2.76
CA THR A 18 -0.68 7.07 -3.06
C THR A 18 0.32 6.00 -2.63
N LEU A 19 1.41 5.90 -3.34
CA LEU A 19 2.52 5.03 -2.99
C LEU A 19 3.83 5.76 -3.25
N ASN A 20 4.65 5.85 -2.23
CA ASN A 20 6.00 6.41 -2.31
C ASN A 20 6.99 5.27 -2.10
N ILE A 21 7.86 5.04 -3.07
CA ILE A 21 8.89 4.01 -3.03
C ILE A 21 10.25 4.71 -2.94
N THR A 22 11.06 4.32 -1.96
CA THR A 22 12.40 4.83 -1.77
C THR A 22 13.42 3.71 -1.84
N LYS A 23 14.57 4.02 -2.37
CA LYS A 23 15.72 3.11 -2.43
C LYS A 23 16.92 3.81 -1.83
N ASP A 24 17.56 3.18 -0.87
CA ASP A 24 18.79 3.68 -0.30
C ASP A 24 19.93 3.51 -1.31
N ALA A 25 20.77 4.53 -1.44
CA ALA A 25 21.97 4.50 -2.26
C ALA A 25 23.20 4.52 -1.36
N LEU A 26 24.08 3.55 -1.57
CA LEU A 26 25.38 3.49 -0.88
C LEU A 26 26.44 4.09 -1.78
N ASP A 27 27.24 4.98 -1.23
CA ASP A 27 28.39 5.57 -1.92
C ASP A 27 29.53 4.54 -1.94
N VAL A 28 29.91 4.13 -3.15
CA VAL A 28 31.00 3.18 -3.40
C VAL A 28 32.12 3.84 -4.20
N THR A 29 32.22 5.16 -4.15
CA THR A 29 33.24 5.94 -4.83
C THR A 29 34.64 5.56 -4.33
N ASP A 30 35.52 5.15 -5.25
CA ASP A 30 36.89 4.84 -4.93
C ASP A 30 37.76 6.11 -4.81
N HIS A 31 38.84 5.97 -4.05
CA HIS A 31 39.81 7.03 -3.93
C HIS A 31 40.47 7.31 -5.27
N GLY A 32 40.38 8.54 -5.73
CA GLY A 32 40.90 8.96 -7.04
C GLY A 32 39.84 9.06 -8.13
N ASP A 33 38.60 8.66 -7.84
CA ASP A 33 37.48 8.85 -8.77
C ASP A 33 37.14 10.34 -8.92
N THR A 34 36.83 10.74 -10.15
CA THR A 34 36.38 12.10 -10.44
C THR A 34 34.85 12.25 -10.21
N PHE A 35 34.13 11.16 -10.38
CA PHE A 35 32.67 11.12 -10.21
C PHE A 35 32.30 10.16 -9.09
N ARG A 36 31.20 10.50 -8.39
CA ARG A 36 30.65 9.61 -7.37
C ARG A 36 29.94 8.42 -8.00
N SER A 37 30.15 7.25 -7.40
CA SER A 37 29.46 6.00 -7.77
C SER A 37 28.59 5.52 -6.61
N TYR A 38 27.39 5.03 -6.92
CA TYR A 38 26.42 4.54 -5.95
C TYR A 38 25.94 3.16 -6.28
N VAL A 39 25.63 2.39 -5.26
CA VAL A 39 24.94 1.08 -5.39
C VAL A 39 23.61 1.19 -4.66
N GLY A 40 22.54 0.72 -5.31
CA GLY A 40 21.23 0.61 -4.68
C GLY A 40 21.24 -0.42 -3.56
N SER A 41 20.66 -0.07 -2.42
CA SER A 41 20.56 -0.92 -1.24
C SER A 41 19.09 -1.25 -0.96
N LEU A 42 18.61 -0.98 0.24
CA LEU A 42 17.26 -1.34 0.67
C LEU A 42 16.19 -0.53 -0.07
N ILE A 43 15.11 -1.20 -0.42
CA ILE A 43 13.92 -0.60 -1.00
C ILE A 43 12.80 -0.68 0.03
N SER A 44 12.13 0.43 0.25
CA SER A 44 10.95 0.50 1.11
C SER A 44 9.87 1.35 0.47
N GLY A 45 8.63 1.15 0.88
CA GLY A 45 7.53 1.94 0.41
C GLY A 45 6.56 2.27 1.54
N SER A 46 5.85 3.35 1.35
CA SER A 46 4.75 3.76 2.22
C SER A 46 3.71 4.48 1.40
N GLY A 47 2.49 4.52 1.90
CA GLY A 47 1.45 5.21 1.17
C GLY A 47 0.19 5.39 1.97
N THR A 48 -0.83 5.89 1.28
CA THR A 48 -2.12 6.23 1.85
C THR A 48 -3.23 5.74 0.93
N VAL A 49 -4.29 5.19 1.50
CA VAL A 49 -5.53 4.84 0.80
C VAL A 49 -6.68 5.60 1.45
N GLU A 50 -7.48 6.28 0.64
CA GLU A 50 -8.71 6.94 1.08
C GLU A 50 -9.92 6.25 0.48
N LEU A 51 -10.89 5.92 1.32
CA LEU A 51 -12.13 5.29 0.89
C LEU A 51 -13.36 5.92 1.56
N VAL A 52 -14.50 5.79 0.90
CA VAL A 52 -15.80 6.11 1.48
C VAL A 52 -16.33 4.86 2.16
N TYR A 53 -16.60 4.96 3.45
CA TYR A 53 -17.14 3.84 4.21
C TYR A 53 -18.58 3.54 3.81
N ASP A 54 -18.83 2.29 3.52
CA ASP A 54 -20.16 1.74 3.25
C ASP A 54 -20.26 0.39 3.95
N PRO A 55 -21.17 0.23 4.92
CA PRO A 55 -21.28 -1.00 5.69
C PRO A 55 -21.67 -2.22 4.84
N ASP A 56 -22.26 -1.98 3.68
CA ASP A 56 -22.65 -3.03 2.76
C ASP A 56 -21.60 -3.33 1.67
N ALA A 57 -20.51 -2.53 1.64
CA ALA A 57 -19.48 -2.69 0.62
C ALA A 57 -18.58 -3.88 0.91
N THR A 58 -18.38 -4.69 -0.12
CA THR A 58 -17.50 -5.86 -0.05
C THR A 58 -16.05 -5.47 0.18
N GLY A 59 -15.38 -6.17 1.07
CA GLY A 59 -13.95 -6.05 1.32
C GLY A 59 -13.54 -4.96 2.31
N GLN A 60 -14.40 -4.01 2.63
CA GLN A 60 -14.04 -2.91 3.52
C GLN A 60 -13.84 -3.35 4.97
N SER A 61 -14.65 -4.26 5.49
CA SER A 61 -14.54 -4.71 6.87
C SER A 61 -13.18 -5.35 7.15
N GLY A 62 -12.75 -6.29 6.31
CA GLY A 62 -11.45 -6.94 6.45
C GLY A 62 -10.28 -5.96 6.39
N PHE A 63 -10.36 -4.96 5.51
CA PHE A 63 -9.35 -3.91 5.41
C PHE A 63 -9.30 -3.03 6.66
N ILE A 64 -10.45 -2.62 7.18
CA ILE A 64 -10.53 -1.76 8.37
C ILE A 64 -10.14 -2.54 9.64
N GLU A 65 -10.51 -3.81 9.73
CA GLU A 65 -10.21 -4.63 10.90
C GLU A 65 -8.74 -5.06 10.99
N ASP A 66 -8.03 -5.06 9.88
CA ASP A 66 -6.64 -5.49 9.82
C ASP A 66 -5.73 -4.71 10.78
N ILE A 67 -5.96 -3.40 10.92
CA ILE A 67 -5.13 -2.55 11.80
C ILE A 67 -5.21 -2.96 13.29
N VAL A 68 -6.32 -3.57 13.72
CA VAL A 68 -6.50 -3.96 15.12
C VAL A 68 -6.07 -5.40 15.40
N THR A 69 -5.58 -6.09 14.37
CA THR A 69 -5.09 -7.46 14.51
C THR A 69 -3.78 -7.46 15.29
N THR A 70 -3.77 -8.15 16.42
CA THR A 70 -2.58 -8.28 17.25
C THR A 70 -1.66 -9.38 16.70
N GLY A 71 -0.35 -9.12 16.73
CA GLY A 71 0.64 -10.08 16.22
C GLY A 71 0.71 -10.13 14.70
N ASP A 72 0.32 -9.05 14.05
CA ASP A 72 0.39 -8.88 12.61
C ASP A 72 1.83 -9.12 12.11
N THR A 73 1.98 -10.03 11.16
CA THR A 73 3.27 -10.39 10.56
C THR A 73 3.54 -9.66 9.24
N ALA A 74 2.77 -8.63 8.93
CA ALA A 74 2.83 -7.88 7.68
C ALA A 74 2.61 -8.77 6.45
N ASP A 75 1.69 -9.73 6.56
CA ASP A 75 1.34 -10.66 5.50
C ASP A 75 0.14 -10.23 4.63
N ALA A 76 -0.50 -9.12 4.99
CA ALA A 76 -1.53 -8.52 4.16
C ALA A 76 -0.98 -8.14 2.79
N THR A 77 -1.71 -8.47 1.73
CA THR A 77 -1.31 -8.15 0.37
C THR A 77 -2.14 -7.03 -0.21
N PHE A 78 -1.46 -6.09 -0.84
CA PHE A 78 -2.04 -4.94 -1.51
C PHE A 78 -1.81 -5.05 -3.00
N GLU A 79 -2.81 -4.71 -3.78
CA GLU A 79 -2.67 -4.53 -5.21
C GLU A 79 -3.34 -3.21 -5.60
N LEU A 80 -2.54 -2.28 -6.09
CA LEU A 80 -2.96 -0.92 -6.44
C LEU A 80 -3.05 -0.81 -7.97
N PHE A 81 -4.25 -0.54 -8.47
CA PHE A 81 -4.51 -0.43 -9.90
C PHE A 81 -4.51 1.02 -10.35
N THR A 82 -3.89 1.29 -11.48
CA THR A 82 -3.84 2.63 -12.08
C THR A 82 -5.02 2.93 -12.99
N THR A 83 -5.60 1.90 -13.61
CA THR A 83 -6.64 2.05 -14.63
C THR A 83 -7.89 1.20 -14.40
N GLY A 84 -8.03 0.61 -13.21
CA GLY A 84 -9.17 -0.24 -12.87
C GLY A 84 -8.74 -1.60 -12.35
N SER A 85 -9.68 -2.36 -11.82
CA SER A 85 -9.43 -3.62 -11.12
C SER A 85 -9.62 -4.87 -11.99
N THR A 86 -9.53 -4.75 -13.31
CA THR A 86 -9.67 -5.88 -14.24
C THR A 86 -8.32 -6.58 -14.42
N SER A 87 -8.34 -7.89 -14.48
CA SER A 87 -7.13 -8.69 -14.75
C SER A 87 -6.46 -8.25 -16.04
N GLY A 88 -5.15 -8.03 -16.00
CA GLY A 88 -4.35 -7.52 -17.11
C GLY A 88 -4.22 -6.01 -17.15
N THR A 89 -4.79 -5.28 -16.18
CA THR A 89 -4.54 -3.85 -16.02
C THR A 89 -3.28 -3.58 -15.22
N ASP A 90 -2.72 -2.39 -15.42
CA ASP A 90 -1.50 -1.97 -14.74
C ASP A 90 -1.69 -1.92 -13.23
N SER A 91 -0.79 -2.56 -12.51
CA SER A 91 -0.87 -2.61 -11.05
C SER A 91 0.50 -2.64 -10.39
N VAL A 92 0.52 -2.28 -9.11
CA VAL A 92 1.65 -2.49 -8.21
C VAL A 92 1.18 -3.33 -7.05
N SER A 93 1.87 -4.42 -6.76
CA SER A 93 1.53 -5.34 -5.68
C SER A 93 2.67 -5.49 -4.68
N PHE A 94 2.31 -5.64 -3.41
CA PHE A 94 3.25 -5.81 -2.31
C PHE A 94 2.54 -6.39 -1.09
N ALA A 95 3.33 -6.96 -0.19
CA ALA A 95 2.87 -7.25 1.17
C ALA A 95 3.12 -6.03 2.06
N GLY A 96 2.33 -5.85 3.09
CA GLY A 96 2.48 -4.70 3.95
C GLY A 96 1.66 -4.77 5.23
N ILE A 97 1.72 -3.68 5.98
CA ILE A 97 1.00 -3.51 7.22
C ILE A 97 0.35 -2.13 7.26
N ILE A 98 -0.89 -2.06 7.74
CA ILE A 98 -1.57 -0.79 7.98
C ILE A 98 -1.06 -0.23 9.30
N THR A 99 -0.50 0.97 9.26
CA THR A 99 0.15 1.59 10.42
C THR A 99 -0.73 2.59 11.14
N SER A 100 -1.66 3.22 10.44
CA SER A 100 -2.62 4.15 11.04
C SER A 100 -3.89 4.23 10.21
N MET A 101 -4.98 4.58 10.86
CA MET A 101 -6.28 4.73 10.23
C MET A 101 -7.05 5.87 10.89
N ASP A 102 -7.54 6.79 10.07
CA ASP A 102 -8.38 7.88 10.50
C ASP A 102 -9.79 7.67 9.95
N ILE A 103 -10.77 7.63 10.83
CA ILE A 103 -12.20 7.52 10.47
C ILE A 103 -12.87 8.83 10.83
N SER A 104 -13.41 9.52 9.84
CA SER A 104 -14.10 10.80 10.03
C SER A 104 -15.56 10.67 9.65
N SER A 105 -16.45 11.03 10.57
CA SER A 105 -17.90 11.00 10.37
C SER A 105 -18.50 12.34 10.79
N THR A 106 -19.22 12.94 9.86
CA THR A 106 -19.96 14.19 10.11
C THR A 106 -21.44 13.96 9.78
N VAL A 107 -22.35 14.47 10.63
CA VAL A 107 -23.79 14.31 10.41
C VAL A 107 -24.19 14.94 9.06
N GLY A 108 -24.83 14.14 8.21
CA GLY A 108 -25.27 14.54 6.88
C GLY A 108 -24.21 14.42 5.79
N ASP A 109 -22.99 13.99 6.12
CA ASP A 109 -21.89 13.77 5.20
C ASP A 109 -21.48 12.29 5.12
N LEU A 110 -20.63 11.99 4.11
CA LEU A 110 -20.04 10.67 3.96
C LEU A 110 -19.04 10.40 5.09
N VAL A 111 -18.94 9.13 5.49
CA VAL A 111 -17.88 8.68 6.38
C VAL A 111 -16.64 8.38 5.52
N ILE A 112 -15.56 9.06 5.80
CA ILE A 112 -14.29 8.90 5.08
C ILE A 112 -13.30 8.16 5.96
N VAL A 113 -12.64 7.15 5.40
CA VAL A 113 -11.59 6.39 6.04
C VAL A 113 -10.29 6.62 5.29
N THR A 114 -9.27 7.07 6.00
CA THR A 114 -7.92 7.28 5.47
C THR A 114 -6.96 6.34 6.19
N CYS A 115 -6.29 5.48 5.43
CA CYS A 115 -5.34 4.51 5.96
C CYS A 115 -3.94 4.82 5.48
N ASN A 116 -2.97 4.75 6.38
CA ASN A 116 -1.56 4.76 6.04
C ASN A 116 -0.99 3.34 6.17
N PHE A 117 -0.14 2.97 5.24
CA PHE A 117 0.50 1.66 5.22
C PHE A 117 1.99 1.77 4.91
N VAL A 118 2.73 0.74 5.28
CA VAL A 118 4.13 0.53 4.87
C VAL A 118 4.26 -0.82 4.20
N THR A 119 5.17 -0.92 3.24
CA THR A 119 5.44 -2.18 2.55
C THR A 119 6.39 -3.05 3.35
N SER A 120 6.27 -4.36 3.16
CA SER A 120 7.18 -5.36 3.72
C SER A 120 7.60 -6.33 2.62
N GLY A 121 8.90 -6.47 2.41
CA GLY A 121 9.42 -7.36 1.38
C GLY A 121 9.39 -6.77 -0.04
N THR A 122 9.18 -7.63 -1.02
CA THR A 122 9.27 -7.26 -2.43
C THR A 122 8.07 -6.46 -2.92
N ILE A 123 8.34 -5.40 -3.65
CA ILE A 123 7.33 -4.65 -4.40
C ILE A 123 7.42 -5.09 -5.86
N THR A 124 6.30 -5.54 -6.40
CA THR A 124 6.21 -5.99 -7.80
C THR A 124 5.42 -4.95 -8.61
N SER A 125 6.02 -4.46 -9.66
CA SER A 125 5.38 -3.53 -10.59
C SER A 125 5.03 -4.24 -11.89
N ASN A 126 3.77 -4.09 -12.32
CA ASN A 126 3.26 -4.56 -13.60
C ASN A 126 2.69 -3.36 -14.35
N LEU A 127 3.46 -2.31 -14.46
CA LEU A 127 3.13 -1.09 -15.20
C LEU A 127 3.73 -1.20 -16.61
N GLU A 128 2.89 -1.10 -17.62
CA GLU A 128 3.30 -1.15 -19.04
C GLU A 128 3.11 0.20 -19.75
#